data_e3f9c182032d21aee04d1b9e2926bc0c
#
_entry.id   e3f9c182032d21aee04d1b9e2926bc0c
#
_cell.length_a   1.000
_cell.length_b   1.000
_cell.length_c   1.000
_cell.angle_alpha   90.00
_cell.angle_beta   90.00
_cell.angle_gamma   90.00
#
_symmetry.space_group_name_H-M   'P 1'
#
loop_
_entity.id
_entity.type
_entity.pdbx_description
1 polymer ?
#
loop_
_entity_poly.entity_id
_entity_poly.type
_entity_poly.pdbx_seq_one_letter_code
_entity_poly.pdbx_strand_id
1 'polypeptide(L)'
;MYADKDSRGLISVFEMDRPEWSALRGACQMAVQLWEVQLMEFAGLEPARMQTWEIQLKCHLEQNIGIARKLIFEIDQANDRVNDDSCKRIFESADNGQAIDLFDL
;
A
#
# COMPACT_ATOMS: atom_id res chain seq x y z
N MET A 1 -4.83 12.22 -11.13
CA MET A 1 -4.22 10.86 -11.31
C MET A 1 -4.29 10.47 -12.77
N TYR A 2 -3.25 9.89 -13.28
CA TYR A 2 -3.27 9.22 -14.59
C TYR A 2 -2.36 8.00 -14.55
N ALA A 3 -2.62 7.04 -15.43
CA ALA A 3 -1.84 5.82 -15.53
C ALA A 3 -1.28 5.67 -16.94
N ASP A 4 -0.09 5.11 -17.04
CA ASP A 4 0.57 4.81 -18.29
C ASP A 4 1.08 3.39 -18.29
N LYS A 5 1.05 2.74 -19.44
CA LYS A 5 1.51 1.37 -19.61
C LYS A 5 2.68 1.35 -20.59
N ASP A 6 3.79 0.80 -20.16
CA ASP A 6 4.99 0.69 -21.01
C ASP A 6 4.93 -0.54 -21.93
N SER A 7 5.96 -0.68 -22.75
CA SER A 7 6.06 -1.82 -23.70
C SER A 7 6.22 -3.18 -23.01
N ARG A 8 6.62 -3.19 -21.72
CA ARG A 8 6.75 -4.42 -20.93
C ARG A 8 5.44 -4.84 -20.27
N GLY A 9 4.39 -4.03 -20.42
CA GLY A 9 3.10 -4.26 -19.74
C GLY A 9 3.04 -3.75 -18.32
N LEU A 10 4.04 -3.00 -17.86
CA LEU A 10 4.04 -2.38 -16.54
C LEU A 10 3.22 -1.10 -16.56
N ILE A 11 2.36 -0.96 -15.57
CA ILE A 11 1.52 0.22 -15.41
C ILE A 11 2.12 1.10 -14.33
N SER A 12 2.32 2.37 -14.66
CA SER A 12 2.74 3.40 -13.69
C SER A 12 1.57 4.33 -13.42
N VAL A 13 1.36 4.69 -12.18
CA VAL A 13 0.33 5.64 -11.76
C VAL A 13 1.00 6.89 -11.24
N PHE A 14 0.59 8.04 -11.75
CA PHE A 14 1.22 9.32 -11.49
C PHE A 14 0.22 10.30 -10.89
N GLU A 15 0.76 11.24 -10.13
CA GLU A 15 0.02 12.41 -9.64
C GLU A 15 -1.27 12.04 -8.89
N MET A 16 -1.19 11.05 -8.02
CA MET A 16 -2.30 10.73 -7.14
C MET A 16 -2.40 11.79 -6.05
N ASP A 17 -3.56 12.44 -5.97
CA ASP A 17 -3.83 13.36 -4.88
C ASP A 17 -4.18 12.62 -3.58
N ARG A 18 -4.33 13.36 -2.50
CA ARG A 18 -4.59 12.77 -1.18
C ARG A 18 -5.87 11.92 -1.13
N PRO A 19 -7.03 12.37 -1.64
CA PRO A 19 -8.21 11.52 -1.67
C PRO A 19 -8.00 10.24 -2.45
N GLU A 20 -7.28 10.29 -3.57
CA GLU A 20 -7.05 9.13 -4.43
C GLU A 20 -6.15 8.10 -3.77
N TRP A 21 -4.97 8.48 -3.27
CA TRP A 21 -4.08 7.51 -2.62
C TRP A 21 -4.65 7.02 -1.29
N SER A 22 -5.42 7.85 -0.59
CA SER A 22 -6.10 7.45 0.64
C SER A 22 -7.17 6.40 0.38
N ALA A 23 -7.95 6.57 -0.70
CA ALA A 23 -8.94 5.59 -1.12
C ALA A 23 -8.29 4.26 -1.52
N LEU A 24 -7.20 4.31 -2.28
CA LEU A 24 -6.45 3.12 -2.67
C LEU A 24 -5.89 2.39 -1.45
N ARG A 25 -5.28 3.11 -0.53
CA ARG A 25 -4.75 2.55 0.71
C ARG A 25 -5.84 1.89 1.54
N GLY A 26 -6.98 2.57 1.71
CA GLY A 26 -8.13 2.03 2.44
C GLY A 26 -8.70 0.79 1.79
N ALA A 27 -8.83 0.78 0.47
CA ALA A 27 -9.28 -0.38 -0.28
C ALA A 27 -8.33 -1.57 -0.10
N CYS A 28 -7.03 -1.34 -0.15
CA CYS A 28 -6.02 -2.38 0.10
C CYS A 28 -6.12 -2.95 1.52
N GLN A 29 -6.32 -2.09 2.52
CA GLN A 29 -6.51 -2.52 3.90
C GLN A 29 -7.74 -3.40 4.07
N MET A 30 -8.86 -2.99 3.51
CA MET A 30 -10.10 -3.75 3.57
C MET A 30 -9.96 -5.10 2.84
N ALA A 31 -9.30 -5.10 1.68
CA ALA A 31 -9.06 -6.30 0.91
C ALA A 31 -8.17 -7.30 1.69
N VAL A 32 -7.12 -6.81 2.34
CA VAL A 32 -6.25 -7.65 3.18
C VAL A 32 -7.05 -8.30 4.30
N GLN A 33 -7.88 -7.54 5.00
CA GLN A 33 -8.70 -8.07 6.08
C GLN A 33 -9.66 -9.16 5.57
N LEU A 34 -10.32 -8.93 4.44
CA LEU A 34 -11.23 -9.89 3.85
C LEU A 34 -10.51 -11.17 3.44
N TRP A 35 -9.37 -11.03 2.78
CA TRP A 35 -8.57 -12.18 2.33
C TRP A 35 -7.98 -12.97 3.49
N GLU A 36 -7.58 -12.30 4.57
CA GLU A 36 -7.11 -12.97 5.80
C GLU A 36 -8.23 -13.78 6.45
N VAL A 37 -9.44 -13.25 6.49
CA VAL A 37 -10.61 -13.99 6.97
C VAL A 37 -10.85 -15.23 6.12
N GLN A 38 -10.77 -15.10 4.79
CA GLN A 38 -10.91 -16.24 3.89
C GLN A 38 -9.81 -17.28 4.09
N LEU A 39 -8.56 -16.85 4.34
CA LEU A 39 -7.46 -17.76 4.65
C LEU A 39 -7.69 -18.53 5.95
N MET A 40 -8.32 -17.92 6.93
CA MET A 40 -8.62 -18.59 8.19
C MET A 40 -9.52 -19.82 8.00
N GLU A 41 -10.34 -19.85 6.97
CA GLU A 41 -11.16 -21.01 6.62
C GLU A 41 -10.31 -22.23 6.24
N PHE A 42 -9.08 -22.00 5.75
CA PHE A 42 -8.15 -23.07 5.38
C PHE A 42 -7.19 -23.46 6.51
N ALA A 43 -7.16 -22.72 7.62
CA ALA A 43 -6.17 -22.91 8.67
C ALA A 43 -6.27 -24.27 9.39
N GLY A 44 -7.46 -24.86 9.41
CA GLY A 44 -7.70 -26.17 10.01
C GLY A 44 -7.59 -27.34 9.02
N LEU A 45 -7.31 -27.07 7.74
CA LEU A 45 -7.26 -28.10 6.72
C LEU A 45 -5.85 -28.63 6.52
N GLU A 46 -5.70 -29.95 6.53
CA GLU A 46 -4.43 -30.57 6.18
C GLU A 46 -4.19 -30.43 4.67
N PRO A 47 -2.97 -30.02 4.24
CA PRO A 47 -2.68 -29.86 2.80
C PRO A 47 -2.96 -31.13 1.98
N ALA A 48 -2.76 -32.30 2.56
CA ALA A 48 -3.02 -33.59 1.90
C ALA A 48 -4.51 -33.83 1.61
N ARG A 49 -5.41 -33.16 2.33
CA ARG A 49 -6.86 -33.29 2.18
C ARG A 49 -7.47 -32.16 1.35
N MET A 50 -6.69 -31.15 1.01
CA MET A 50 -7.16 -30.03 0.20
C MET A 50 -7.29 -30.45 -1.25
N GLN A 51 -8.37 -30.02 -1.88
CA GLN A 51 -8.54 -30.17 -3.32
C GLN A 51 -7.62 -29.19 -4.05
N THR A 52 -7.32 -29.48 -5.30
CA THR A 52 -6.43 -28.64 -6.11
C THR A 52 -6.89 -27.19 -6.16
N TRP A 53 -8.20 -26.95 -6.34
CA TRP A 53 -8.73 -25.59 -6.40
C TRP A 53 -8.60 -24.85 -5.06
N GLU A 54 -8.66 -25.55 -3.93
CA GLU A 54 -8.47 -24.98 -2.60
C GLU A 54 -7.02 -24.53 -2.40
N ILE A 55 -6.07 -25.36 -2.82
CA ILE A 55 -4.64 -25.01 -2.77
C ILE A 55 -4.36 -23.81 -3.64
N GLN A 56 -4.90 -23.77 -4.85
CA GLN A 56 -4.75 -22.65 -5.77
C GLN A 56 -5.36 -21.38 -5.21
N LEU A 57 -6.54 -21.45 -4.62
CA LEU A 57 -7.20 -20.31 -4.00
C LEU A 57 -6.38 -19.77 -2.82
N LYS A 58 -5.88 -20.67 -1.96
CA LYS A 58 -5.03 -20.29 -0.84
C LYS A 58 -3.79 -19.55 -1.30
N CYS A 59 -3.08 -20.09 -2.30
CA CYS A 59 -1.91 -19.43 -2.88
C CYS A 59 -2.26 -18.06 -3.46
N HIS A 60 -3.39 -17.95 -4.13
CA HIS A 60 -3.87 -16.70 -4.72
C HIS A 60 -4.15 -15.65 -3.65
N LEU A 61 -4.82 -16.05 -2.57
CA LEU A 61 -5.10 -15.16 -1.44
C LEU A 61 -3.81 -14.67 -0.79
N GLU A 62 -2.85 -15.55 -0.56
CA GLU A 62 -1.55 -15.19 0.03
C GLU A 62 -0.78 -14.21 -0.85
N GLN A 63 -0.76 -14.42 -2.16
CA GLN A 63 -0.13 -13.52 -3.12
C GLN A 63 -0.81 -12.15 -3.12
N ASN A 64 -2.13 -12.13 -3.16
CA ASN A 64 -2.90 -10.89 -3.18
C ASN A 64 -2.70 -10.07 -1.90
N ILE A 65 -2.67 -10.73 -0.75
CA ILE A 65 -2.37 -10.09 0.53
C ILE A 65 -0.98 -9.46 0.50
N GLY A 66 0.01 -10.17 0.00
CA GLY A 66 1.38 -9.68 -0.14
C GLY A 66 1.46 -8.45 -1.03
N ILE A 67 0.77 -8.47 -2.17
CA ILE A 67 0.72 -7.34 -3.11
C ILE A 67 0.04 -6.13 -2.48
N ALA A 68 -1.11 -6.33 -1.82
CA ALA A 68 -1.84 -5.24 -1.18
C ALA A 68 -1.04 -4.61 -0.04
N ARG A 69 -0.38 -5.41 0.77
CA ARG A 69 0.52 -4.92 1.83
C ARG A 69 1.69 -4.13 1.27
N LYS A 70 2.25 -4.58 0.16
CA LYS A 70 3.32 -3.85 -0.53
C LYS A 70 2.84 -2.49 -1.03
N LEU A 71 1.65 -2.43 -1.60
CA LEU A 71 1.05 -1.16 -2.03
C LEU A 71 0.86 -0.19 -0.86
N ILE A 72 0.34 -0.68 0.25
CA ILE A 72 0.18 0.13 1.47
C ILE A 72 1.54 0.65 1.93
N PHE A 73 2.54 -0.21 1.98
CA PHE A 73 3.90 0.15 2.39
C PHE A 73 4.49 1.23 1.47
N GLU A 74 4.36 1.08 0.16
CA GLU A 74 4.87 2.05 -0.80
C GLU A 74 4.17 3.41 -0.68
N ILE A 75 2.86 3.41 -0.46
CA ILE A 75 2.10 4.64 -0.24
C ILE A 75 2.56 5.32 1.06
N ASP A 76 2.70 4.58 2.14
CA ASP A 76 3.13 5.10 3.43
C ASP A 76 4.56 5.64 3.35
N GLN A 77 5.45 4.93 2.67
CA GLN A 77 6.83 5.38 2.46
C GLN A 77 6.89 6.67 1.65
N ALA A 78 6.12 6.77 0.58
CA ALA A 78 6.07 7.97 -0.22
C ALA A 78 5.57 9.17 0.59
N ASN A 79 4.55 8.94 1.41
CA ASN A 79 4.00 9.97 2.29
C ASN A 79 5.01 10.40 3.36
N ASP A 80 5.71 9.45 3.97
CA ASP A 80 6.74 9.72 4.97
C ASP A 80 7.93 10.48 4.37
N ARG A 81 8.34 10.14 3.15
CA ARG A 81 9.40 10.88 2.45
C ARG A 81 9.04 12.34 2.22
N VAL A 82 7.80 12.62 1.84
CA VAL A 82 7.33 13.99 1.69
C VAL A 82 7.36 14.71 3.04
N ASN A 83 6.96 14.04 4.10
CA ASN A 83 7.00 14.59 5.45
C ASN A 83 8.45 14.88 5.90
N ASP A 84 9.37 13.95 5.64
CA ASP A 84 10.79 14.12 5.95
C ASP A 84 11.38 15.31 5.20
N ASP A 85 11.08 15.45 3.92
CA ASP A 85 11.54 16.60 3.11
C ASP A 85 10.95 17.90 3.63
N SER A 86 9.70 17.90 4.05
CA SER A 86 9.05 19.04 4.67
C SER A 86 9.73 19.40 5.98
N CYS A 87 10.02 18.42 6.81
CA CYS A 87 10.75 18.61 8.07
C CYS A 87 12.15 19.20 7.83
N LYS A 88 12.88 18.70 6.84
CA LYS A 88 14.20 19.24 6.48
C LYS A 88 14.11 20.69 6.07
N ARG A 89 13.17 21.04 5.21
CA ARG A 89 12.96 22.42 4.79
C ARG A 89 12.60 23.33 5.95
N ILE A 90 11.82 22.81 6.89
CA ILE A 90 11.41 23.53 8.09
C ILE A 90 12.62 23.81 8.99
N PHE A 91 13.48 22.81 9.21
CA PHE A 91 14.69 23.00 10.00
C PHE A 91 15.66 23.98 9.36
N GLU A 92 15.83 23.91 8.03
CA GLU A 92 16.64 24.87 7.29
C GLU A 92 16.08 26.28 7.44
N SER A 93 14.77 26.45 7.37
CA SER A 93 14.10 27.71 7.57
C SER A 93 14.19 28.20 9.02
N ALA A 94 14.14 27.30 9.99
CA ALA A 94 14.31 27.62 11.40
C ALA A 94 15.70 28.16 11.69
N ASP A 95 16.73 27.65 11.03
CA ASP A 95 18.09 28.19 11.09
C ASP A 95 18.14 29.62 10.59
N ASN A 96 17.22 30.02 9.74
CA ASN A 96 17.05 31.38 9.24
C ASN A 96 16.06 32.20 10.06
N GLY A 97 15.57 31.68 11.19
CA GLY A 97 14.66 32.38 12.08
C GLY A 97 13.19 32.36 11.68
N GLN A 98 12.80 31.46 10.81
CA GLN A 98 11.40 31.32 10.40
C GLN A 98 10.68 30.31 11.26
N ALA A 99 9.49 30.66 11.75
CA ALA A 99 8.58 29.72 12.41
C ALA A 99 7.74 29.01 11.37
N ILE A 100 7.73 27.69 11.43
CA ILE A 100 7.07 26.87 10.43
C ILE A 100 6.24 25.78 11.11
N ASP A 101 5.06 25.55 10.58
CA ASP A 101 4.22 24.43 10.99
C ASP A 101 4.75 23.14 10.34
N LEU A 102 5.20 22.21 11.20
CA LEU A 102 5.76 20.93 10.78
C LEU A 102 4.73 19.94 10.25
N PHE A 103 3.47 20.17 10.54
CA PHE A 103 2.40 19.22 10.29
C PHE A 103 1.39 19.71 9.28
N ASP A 104 1.73 20.76 8.60
CA ASP A 104 0.93 21.28 7.51
C ASP A 104 1.10 20.39 6.27
N LEU A 105 0.24 19.39 6.20
CA LEU A 105 0.24 18.38 5.16
C LEU A 105 -1.07 18.38 4.40
#